data_b8c9432eeac7e8769500c176c6a94c73
#
_entry.id   b8c9432eeac7e8769500c176c6a94c73
#
_cell.length_a   1.000
_cell.length_b   1.000
_cell.length_c   1.000
_cell.angle_alpha   90.00
_cell.angle_beta   90.00
_cell.angle_gamma   90.00
#
_symmetry.space_group_name_H-M   'P 1'
#
loop_
_entity.id
_entity.type
_entity.pdbx_description
1 polymer ?
#
loop_
_entity_poly.entity_id
_entity_poly.type
_entity_poly.pdbx_seq_one_letter_code
_entity_poly.pdbx_strand_id
1 'polypeptide(L)'
;KDIRELMPRLEELPFDSDRKLMSTLHEIAGKTTLLTKGAPDVLLGRCSSAKAETGVVPMEDAIAKEIHAQIAAFSAEGLRVLAFAEKTLPENRPLTLEDENDLTFVGLIAMMDPPREESAAAVADCRRAGIRPVMITGDHKVTASAIAKKIGILQEGDLAVEGAELERMTDEELKKKVRQISVYARVSPEHKIRIVRAWQDIWESVS
;
A
#
# COMPACT_ATOMS: atom_id res chain seq x y z
N LYS A 1 12.33 -27.64 -15.08
CA LYS A 1 10.87 -27.59 -15.27
C LYS A 1 10.38 -26.24 -14.79
N ASP A 2 9.51 -25.58 -15.57
CA ASP A 2 8.90 -24.31 -15.18
C ASP A 2 8.01 -24.56 -13.96
N ILE A 3 8.10 -23.71 -12.94
CA ILE A 3 7.27 -23.83 -11.72
C ILE A 3 5.78 -23.80 -12.02
N ARG A 4 5.37 -23.16 -13.12
CA ARG A 4 4.00 -23.12 -13.61
C ARG A 4 3.47 -24.47 -14.10
N GLU A 5 4.37 -25.34 -14.58
CA GLU A 5 4.04 -26.71 -14.96
C GLU A 5 3.94 -27.63 -13.75
N LEU A 6 4.71 -27.32 -12.69
CA LEU A 6 4.71 -28.10 -11.45
C LEU A 6 3.53 -27.74 -10.52
N MET A 7 3.06 -26.49 -10.60
CA MET A 7 1.99 -25.96 -9.77
C MET A 7 1.01 -25.17 -10.64
N PRO A 8 0.20 -25.85 -11.46
CA PRO A 8 -0.74 -25.18 -12.34
C PRO A 8 -1.77 -24.40 -11.55
N ARG A 9 -2.14 -23.21 -12.06
CA ARG A 9 -3.23 -22.42 -11.50
C ARG A 9 -4.57 -23.08 -11.87
N LEU A 10 -5.37 -23.36 -10.86
CA LEU A 10 -6.70 -23.97 -11.01
C LEU A 10 -7.77 -22.91 -11.12
N GLU A 11 -7.79 -21.96 -10.18
CA GLU A 11 -8.73 -20.85 -10.10
C GLU A 11 -8.05 -19.57 -9.62
N GLU A 12 -8.74 -18.44 -9.73
CA GLU A 12 -8.24 -17.14 -9.30
C GLU A 12 -9.38 -16.24 -8.81
N LEU A 13 -9.14 -15.52 -7.73
CA LEU A 13 -9.84 -14.30 -7.34
C LEU A 13 -8.96 -13.12 -7.74
N PRO A 14 -9.29 -12.39 -8.83
CA PRO A 14 -8.46 -11.30 -9.31
C PRO A 14 -8.25 -10.21 -8.27
N PHE A 15 -7.21 -9.41 -8.45
CA PHE A 15 -6.99 -8.24 -7.60
C PHE A 15 -8.19 -7.28 -7.67
N ASP A 16 -8.61 -6.84 -6.50
CA ASP A 16 -9.64 -5.84 -6.34
C ASP A 16 -9.12 -4.71 -5.45
N SER A 17 -9.34 -3.45 -5.88
CA SER A 17 -8.80 -2.26 -5.21
C SER A 17 -9.42 -1.98 -3.84
N ASP A 18 -10.67 -2.40 -3.62
CA ASP A 18 -11.37 -2.20 -2.35
C ASP A 18 -10.94 -3.28 -1.36
N ARG A 19 -10.85 -4.53 -1.84
CA ARG A 19 -10.37 -5.67 -1.07
C ARG A 19 -8.84 -5.65 -0.86
N LYS A 20 -8.08 -5.08 -1.79
CA LYS A 20 -6.59 -4.99 -1.80
C LYS A 20 -5.88 -6.34 -1.73
N LEU A 21 -6.53 -7.39 -2.13
CA LEU A 21 -6.05 -8.77 -2.16
C LEU A 21 -6.20 -9.36 -3.56
N MET A 22 -5.39 -10.39 -3.83
CA MET A 22 -5.50 -11.30 -4.95
C MET A 22 -5.19 -12.71 -4.47
N SER A 23 -5.99 -13.68 -4.89
CA SER A 23 -5.80 -15.08 -4.52
C SER A 23 -5.78 -15.99 -5.74
N THR A 24 -4.97 -17.04 -5.67
CA THR A 24 -4.87 -18.07 -6.70
C THR A 24 -4.91 -19.45 -6.06
N LEU A 25 -5.60 -20.36 -6.69
CA LEU A 25 -5.73 -21.75 -6.25
C LEU A 25 -4.80 -22.64 -7.08
N HIS A 26 -4.04 -23.48 -6.39
CA HIS A 26 -3.06 -24.37 -6.99
C HIS A 26 -3.13 -25.77 -6.38
N GLU A 27 -2.68 -26.76 -7.13
CA GLU A 27 -2.35 -28.06 -6.56
C GLU A 27 -0.85 -28.07 -6.19
N ILE A 28 -0.55 -28.19 -4.90
CA ILE A 28 0.81 -28.20 -4.36
C ILE A 28 1.00 -29.45 -3.52
N ALA A 29 1.91 -30.33 -3.94
CA ALA A 29 2.18 -31.61 -3.27
C ALA A 29 0.90 -32.45 -2.99
N GLY A 30 -0.01 -32.50 -3.96
CA GLY A 30 -1.28 -33.24 -3.85
C GLY A 30 -2.32 -32.62 -2.93
N LYS A 31 -2.15 -31.33 -2.58
CA LYS A 31 -3.13 -30.56 -1.79
C LYS A 31 -3.60 -29.34 -2.55
N THR A 32 -4.90 -29.10 -2.50
CA THR A 32 -5.49 -27.86 -3.02
C THR A 32 -5.11 -26.69 -2.09
N THR A 33 -4.27 -25.79 -2.58
CA THR A 33 -3.68 -24.70 -1.78
C THR A 33 -4.06 -23.35 -2.37
N LEU A 34 -4.68 -22.53 -1.54
CA LEU A 34 -4.93 -21.13 -1.80
C LEU A 34 -3.67 -20.32 -1.45
N LEU A 35 -3.21 -19.50 -2.39
CA LEU A 35 -2.14 -18.53 -2.19
C LEU A 35 -2.73 -17.13 -2.32
N THR A 36 -2.63 -16.34 -1.25
CA THR A 36 -3.15 -14.98 -1.20
C THR A 36 -2.02 -13.98 -1.04
N LYS A 37 -2.06 -12.88 -1.80
CA LYS A 37 -1.14 -11.75 -1.67
C LYS A 37 -1.90 -10.44 -1.64
N GLY A 38 -1.33 -9.45 -0.98
CA GLY A 38 -1.90 -8.10 -1.00
C GLY A 38 -1.33 -7.16 0.04
N ALA A 39 -2.11 -6.12 0.35
CA ALA A 39 -1.73 -5.11 1.32
C ALA A 39 -1.54 -5.73 2.71
N PRO A 40 -0.38 -5.49 3.37
CA PRO A 40 -0.05 -6.14 4.62
C PRO A 40 -1.06 -5.89 5.74
N ASP A 41 -1.57 -4.67 5.84
CA ASP A 41 -2.59 -4.26 6.82
C ASP A 41 -3.90 -5.05 6.69
N VAL A 42 -4.31 -5.32 5.46
CA VAL A 42 -5.53 -6.11 5.20
C VAL A 42 -5.27 -7.60 5.38
N LEU A 43 -4.16 -8.12 4.81
CA LEU A 43 -3.88 -9.55 4.82
C LEU A 43 -3.62 -10.08 6.23
N LEU A 44 -2.89 -9.34 7.07
CA LEU A 44 -2.64 -9.73 8.46
C LEU A 44 -3.92 -9.86 9.28
N GLY A 45 -4.90 -8.99 9.07
CA GLY A 45 -6.21 -9.09 9.71
C GLY A 45 -7.03 -10.33 9.31
N ARG A 46 -6.61 -11.04 8.26
CA ARG A 46 -7.23 -12.28 7.78
C ARG A 46 -6.45 -13.55 8.12
N CYS A 47 -5.30 -13.40 8.79
CA CYS A 47 -4.46 -14.52 9.20
C CYS A 47 -4.75 -14.91 10.65
N SER A 48 -5.04 -16.20 10.87
CA SER A 48 -5.19 -16.80 12.20
C SER A 48 -3.92 -17.50 12.67
N SER A 49 -2.95 -17.70 11.77
CA SER A 49 -1.67 -18.36 12.04
C SER A 49 -0.54 -17.78 11.21
N ALA A 50 0.69 -18.12 11.57
CA ALA A 50 1.90 -17.74 10.85
C ALA A 50 2.83 -18.93 10.68
N LYS A 51 3.61 -18.93 9.60
CA LYS A 51 4.64 -19.91 9.32
C LYS A 51 5.93 -19.48 10.03
N ALA A 52 6.40 -20.30 10.96
CA ALA A 52 7.67 -20.12 11.67
C ALA A 52 8.65 -21.25 11.31
N GLU A 53 9.90 -21.15 11.72
CA GLU A 53 10.90 -22.21 11.52
C GLU A 53 10.48 -23.56 12.13
N THR A 54 9.74 -23.52 13.23
CA THR A 54 9.22 -24.69 13.94
C THR A 54 7.92 -25.27 13.36
N GLY A 55 7.35 -24.64 12.32
CA GLY A 55 6.06 -25.02 11.70
C GLY A 55 5.03 -23.91 11.75
N VAL A 56 3.76 -24.24 11.64
CA VAL A 56 2.65 -23.30 11.73
C VAL A 56 2.32 -23.04 13.20
N VAL A 57 2.29 -21.78 13.58
CA VAL A 57 1.98 -21.31 14.95
C VAL A 57 0.77 -20.36 14.92
N PRO A 58 -0.03 -20.27 16.00
CA PRO A 58 -1.10 -19.29 16.09
C PRO A 58 -0.57 -17.86 15.91
N MET A 59 -1.37 -16.96 15.32
CA MET A 59 -1.05 -15.54 15.19
C MET A 59 -1.27 -14.84 16.53
N GLU A 60 -0.28 -14.91 17.41
CA GLU A 60 -0.29 -14.22 18.70
C GLU A 60 0.10 -12.75 18.55
N ASP A 61 -0.31 -11.92 19.51
CA ASP A 61 -0.01 -10.47 19.52
C ASP A 61 1.48 -10.16 19.39
N ALA A 62 2.35 -10.99 19.94
CA ALA A 62 3.79 -10.82 19.85
C ALA A 62 4.29 -10.96 18.41
N ILE A 63 3.80 -11.98 17.70
CA ILE A 63 4.16 -12.26 16.30
C ILE A 63 3.60 -11.13 15.40
N ALA A 64 2.33 -10.76 15.61
CA ALA A 64 1.71 -9.67 14.86
C ALA A 64 2.48 -8.35 15.03
N LYS A 65 2.91 -8.00 16.25
CA LYS A 65 3.71 -6.80 16.53
C LYS A 65 5.07 -6.83 15.83
N GLU A 66 5.74 -7.98 15.80
CA GLU A 66 7.02 -8.13 15.10
C GLU A 66 6.86 -7.93 13.59
N ILE A 67 5.84 -8.54 12.99
CA ILE A 67 5.52 -8.35 11.56
C ILE A 67 5.20 -6.88 11.26
N HIS A 68 4.39 -6.22 12.08
CA HIS A 68 4.08 -4.79 11.92
C HIS A 68 5.31 -3.90 12.05
N ALA A 69 6.23 -4.21 12.99
CA ALA A 69 7.50 -3.49 13.11
C ALA A 69 8.37 -3.63 11.86
N GLN A 70 8.41 -4.83 11.28
CA GLN A 70 9.16 -5.08 10.04
C GLN A 70 8.54 -4.36 8.83
N ILE A 71 7.19 -4.33 8.73
CA ILE A 71 6.48 -3.56 7.69
C ILE A 71 6.80 -2.07 7.83
N ALA A 72 6.77 -1.54 9.05
CA ALA A 72 7.09 -0.15 9.32
C ALA A 72 8.55 0.19 8.94
N ALA A 73 9.50 -0.69 9.25
CA ALA A 73 10.91 -0.52 8.90
C ALA A 73 11.10 -0.45 7.37
N PHE A 74 10.55 -1.40 6.62
CA PHE A 74 10.61 -1.38 5.15
C PHE A 74 9.93 -0.15 4.55
N SER A 75 8.78 0.24 5.08
CA SER A 75 8.05 1.43 4.61
C SER A 75 8.82 2.72 4.90
N ALA A 76 9.54 2.80 6.02
CA ALA A 76 10.40 3.94 6.36
C ALA A 76 11.56 4.11 5.37
N GLU A 77 12.04 3.02 4.76
CA GLU A 77 13.03 3.04 3.68
C GLU A 77 12.42 3.37 2.30
N GLY A 78 11.12 3.60 2.22
CA GLY A 78 10.41 3.89 0.97
C GLY A 78 10.09 2.64 0.15
N LEU A 79 10.16 1.45 0.75
CA LEU A 79 9.84 0.20 0.08
C LEU A 79 8.33 -0.05 0.05
N ARG A 80 7.83 -0.54 -1.07
CA ARG A 80 6.48 -1.11 -1.17
C ARG A 80 6.49 -2.52 -0.62
N VAL A 81 5.64 -2.80 0.36
CA VAL A 81 5.56 -4.11 1.00
C VAL A 81 4.30 -4.85 0.56
N LEU A 82 4.44 -6.10 0.16
CA LEU A 82 3.36 -7.05 -0.02
C LEU A 82 3.47 -8.16 1.01
N ALA A 83 2.33 -8.57 1.56
CA ALA A 83 2.21 -9.74 2.39
C ALA A 83 1.72 -10.95 1.58
N PHE A 84 2.10 -12.14 2.03
CA PHE A 84 1.75 -13.42 1.44
C PHE A 84 1.22 -14.36 2.51
N ALA A 85 0.16 -15.07 2.18
CA ALA A 85 -0.46 -16.07 3.03
C ALA A 85 -0.92 -17.28 2.21
N GLU A 86 -1.10 -18.40 2.89
CA GLU A 86 -1.59 -19.65 2.28
C GLU A 86 -2.70 -20.29 3.13
N LYS A 87 -3.50 -21.13 2.48
CA LYS A 87 -4.50 -21.99 3.16
C LYS A 87 -4.74 -23.25 2.35
N THR A 88 -4.77 -24.40 3.01
CA THR A 88 -5.20 -25.65 2.37
C THR A 88 -6.72 -25.69 2.37
N LEU A 89 -7.31 -25.93 1.20
CA LEU A 89 -8.75 -26.05 1.01
C LEU A 89 -9.16 -27.50 0.72
N PRO A 90 -10.41 -27.88 1.03
CA PRO A 90 -10.97 -29.14 0.54
C PRO A 90 -10.98 -29.17 -0.99
N GLU A 91 -10.78 -30.36 -1.54
CA GLU A 91 -10.84 -30.59 -2.99
C GLU A 91 -12.26 -30.38 -3.55
N ASN A 92 -12.32 -30.05 -4.85
CA ASN A 92 -13.54 -30.03 -5.66
C ASN A 92 -14.67 -29.10 -5.20
N ARG A 93 -14.34 -27.92 -4.71
CA ARG A 93 -15.33 -26.85 -4.51
C ARG A 93 -14.89 -25.54 -5.16
N PRO A 94 -15.84 -24.68 -5.58
CA PRO A 94 -15.51 -23.37 -6.12
C PRO A 94 -14.78 -22.50 -5.10
N LEU A 95 -13.84 -21.69 -5.57
CA LEU A 95 -13.19 -20.68 -4.78
C LEU A 95 -14.13 -19.49 -4.51
N THR A 96 -14.18 -19.03 -3.27
CA THR A 96 -15.02 -17.90 -2.84
C THR A 96 -14.22 -16.85 -2.10
N LEU A 97 -14.78 -15.64 -1.95
CA LEU A 97 -14.14 -14.56 -1.18
C LEU A 97 -13.98 -14.88 0.31
N GLU A 98 -14.82 -15.77 0.85
CA GLU A 98 -14.74 -16.20 2.23
C GLU A 98 -13.50 -17.07 2.51
N ASP A 99 -12.93 -17.67 1.48
CA ASP A 99 -11.70 -18.45 1.59
C ASP A 99 -10.48 -17.60 1.95
N GLU A 100 -10.53 -16.30 1.69
CA GLU A 100 -9.51 -15.32 2.08
C GLU A 100 -9.54 -14.98 3.59
N ASN A 101 -10.09 -15.84 4.43
CA ASN A 101 -10.05 -15.73 5.89
C ASN A 101 -9.39 -16.97 6.50
N ASP A 102 -8.99 -16.89 7.77
CA ASP A 102 -8.26 -17.95 8.48
C ASP A 102 -7.02 -18.44 7.73
N LEU A 103 -6.27 -17.50 7.20
CA LEU A 103 -5.06 -17.75 6.44
C LEU A 103 -3.85 -17.98 7.36
N THR A 104 -2.86 -18.68 6.83
CA THR A 104 -1.51 -18.80 7.44
C THR A 104 -0.58 -17.80 6.79
N PHE A 105 -0.13 -16.81 7.54
CA PHE A 105 0.87 -15.85 7.06
C PHE A 105 2.18 -16.55 6.70
N VAL A 106 2.72 -16.27 5.51
CA VAL A 106 3.95 -16.88 4.99
C VAL A 106 5.14 -15.92 5.08
N GLY A 107 4.92 -14.64 4.78
CA GLY A 107 6.01 -13.67 4.79
C GLY A 107 5.69 -12.37 4.06
N LEU A 108 6.70 -11.52 3.99
CA LEU A 108 6.67 -10.21 3.34
C LEU A 108 7.66 -10.18 2.17
N ILE A 109 7.31 -9.47 1.11
CA ILE A 109 8.24 -9.05 0.06
C ILE A 109 8.25 -7.53 0.02
N ALA A 110 9.42 -6.95 0.22
CA ALA A 110 9.65 -5.52 0.09
C ALA A 110 10.26 -5.23 -1.28
N MET A 111 9.66 -4.29 -2.01
CA MET A 111 10.06 -3.92 -3.37
C MET A 111 10.44 -2.46 -3.39
N MET A 112 11.53 -2.15 -4.07
CA MET A 112 11.90 -0.78 -4.38
C MET A 112 11.31 -0.43 -5.75
N ASP A 113 10.46 0.62 -5.78
CA ASP A 113 10.08 1.31 -7.01
C ASP A 113 10.84 2.65 -6.99
N PRO A 114 12.11 2.68 -7.47
CA PRO A 114 12.91 3.88 -7.34
C PRO A 114 12.29 5.01 -8.16
N PRO A 115 12.22 6.22 -7.59
CA PRO A 115 11.86 7.38 -8.39
C PRO A 115 12.79 7.45 -9.60
N ARG A 116 12.26 7.86 -10.75
CA ARG A 116 13.09 8.08 -11.93
C ARG A 116 14.21 9.07 -11.58
N GLU A 117 15.42 8.84 -12.08
CA GLU A 117 16.58 9.70 -11.78
C GLU A 117 16.30 11.17 -12.09
N GLU A 118 15.54 11.44 -13.17
CA GLU A 118 15.16 12.79 -13.59
C GLU A 118 14.16 13.46 -12.64
N SER A 119 13.46 12.69 -11.78
CA SER A 119 12.40 13.26 -10.92
C SER A 119 12.94 14.29 -9.93
N ALA A 120 14.09 14.02 -9.31
CA ALA A 120 14.70 14.96 -8.38
C ALA A 120 15.16 16.26 -9.08
N ALA A 121 15.73 16.15 -10.28
CA ALA A 121 16.12 17.30 -11.09
C ALA A 121 14.90 18.12 -11.50
N ALA A 122 13.83 17.48 -11.98
CA ALA A 122 12.58 18.14 -12.38
C ALA A 122 11.93 18.87 -11.19
N VAL A 123 11.92 18.26 -10.00
CA VAL A 123 11.43 18.91 -8.76
C VAL A 123 12.26 20.17 -8.43
N ALA A 124 13.58 20.08 -8.54
CA ALA A 124 14.47 21.22 -8.32
C ALA A 124 14.22 22.36 -9.33
N ASP A 125 13.99 22.01 -10.61
CA ASP A 125 13.66 22.97 -11.66
C ASP A 125 12.31 23.66 -11.42
N CYS A 126 11.29 22.90 -11.04
CA CYS A 126 9.99 23.46 -10.65
C CYS A 126 10.15 24.48 -9.53
N ARG A 127 10.92 24.16 -8.49
CA ARG A 127 11.14 25.07 -7.36
C ARG A 127 11.89 26.32 -7.77
N ARG A 128 12.91 26.22 -8.62
CA ARG A 128 13.62 27.39 -9.18
C ARG A 128 12.70 28.29 -9.98
N ALA A 129 11.72 27.72 -10.66
CA ALA A 129 10.69 28.44 -11.40
C ALA A 129 9.56 29.01 -10.53
N GLY A 130 9.61 28.84 -9.20
CA GLY A 130 8.55 29.26 -8.28
C GLY A 130 7.33 28.32 -8.28
N ILE A 131 7.41 27.16 -8.94
CA ILE A 131 6.35 26.16 -8.97
C ILE A 131 6.49 25.23 -7.76
N ARG A 132 5.42 25.06 -6.99
CA ARG A 132 5.39 24.14 -5.86
C ARG A 132 4.94 22.75 -6.32
N PRO A 133 5.82 21.74 -6.40
CA PRO A 133 5.41 20.37 -6.68
C PRO A 133 4.74 19.76 -5.46
N VAL A 134 3.69 18.95 -5.68
CA VAL A 134 3.01 18.15 -4.67
C VAL A 134 2.93 16.70 -5.12
N MET A 135 3.03 15.77 -4.18
CA MET A 135 2.86 14.34 -4.43
C MET A 135 1.44 13.91 -4.09
N ILE A 136 0.77 13.27 -5.04
CA ILE A 136 -0.56 12.68 -4.86
C ILE A 136 -0.47 11.22 -5.25
N THR A 137 -0.66 10.30 -4.29
CA THR A 137 -0.42 8.87 -4.49
C THR A 137 -1.45 7.99 -3.77
N GLY A 138 -1.63 6.77 -4.28
CA GLY A 138 -2.35 5.71 -3.59
C GLY A 138 -1.49 4.96 -2.56
N ASP A 139 -0.19 5.24 -2.47
CA ASP A 139 0.72 4.59 -1.54
C ASP A 139 0.48 5.01 -0.09
N HIS A 140 0.98 4.21 0.84
CA HIS A 140 0.93 4.51 2.28
C HIS A 140 1.74 5.78 2.60
N LYS A 141 1.27 6.57 3.58
CA LYS A 141 1.85 7.86 3.98
C LYS A 141 3.34 7.79 4.29
N VAL A 142 3.79 6.75 4.99
CA VAL A 142 5.20 6.57 5.35
C VAL A 142 6.06 6.38 4.10
N THR A 143 5.65 5.50 3.20
CA THR A 143 6.36 5.26 1.92
C THR A 143 6.37 6.50 1.05
N ALA A 144 5.21 7.15 0.87
CA ALA A 144 5.08 8.38 0.09
C ALA A 144 5.96 9.51 0.64
N SER A 145 6.00 9.66 1.97
CA SER A 145 6.83 10.68 2.64
C SER A 145 8.33 10.41 2.45
N ALA A 146 8.76 9.14 2.53
CA ALA A 146 10.16 8.77 2.30
C ALA A 146 10.60 9.08 0.86
N ILE A 147 9.79 8.72 -0.12
CA ILE A 147 10.02 9.02 -1.54
C ILE A 147 10.02 10.54 -1.77
N ALA A 148 9.03 11.26 -1.26
CA ALA A 148 8.90 12.70 -1.42
C ALA A 148 10.07 13.48 -0.82
N LYS A 149 10.61 13.03 0.33
CA LYS A 149 11.86 13.57 0.91
C LYS A 149 13.04 13.33 -0.01
N LYS A 150 13.20 12.12 -0.51
CA LYS A 150 14.33 11.73 -1.37
C LYS A 150 14.40 12.54 -2.66
N ILE A 151 13.26 12.89 -3.27
CA ILE A 151 13.20 13.68 -4.50
C ILE A 151 13.01 15.19 -4.25
N GLY A 152 12.94 15.64 -3.00
CA GLY A 152 12.87 17.06 -2.63
C GLY A 152 11.47 17.68 -2.68
N ILE A 153 10.39 16.90 -2.80
CA ILE A 153 9.01 17.40 -2.71
C ILE A 153 8.64 17.74 -1.26
N LEU A 154 8.91 16.85 -0.31
CA LEU A 154 8.62 17.06 1.11
C LEU A 154 9.84 17.68 1.79
N GLN A 155 9.70 18.90 2.30
CA GLN A 155 10.74 19.64 3.01
C GLN A 155 10.40 19.76 4.51
N GLU A 156 11.35 20.27 5.27
CA GLU A 156 11.14 20.58 6.69
C GLU A 156 10.01 21.60 6.86
N GLY A 157 9.06 21.30 7.75
CA GLY A 157 7.86 22.09 7.95
C GLY A 157 6.68 21.78 7.02
N ASP A 158 6.89 20.98 5.96
CA ASP A 158 5.80 20.52 5.10
C ASP A 158 5.00 19.38 5.74
N LEU A 159 3.70 19.31 5.40
CA LEU A 159 2.79 18.30 5.89
C LEU A 159 2.59 17.18 4.87
N ALA A 160 2.42 15.97 5.38
CA ALA A 160 1.91 14.82 4.65
C ALA A 160 0.58 14.39 5.27
N VAL A 161 -0.47 14.20 4.45
CA VAL A 161 -1.81 13.82 4.91
C VAL A 161 -2.31 12.59 4.17
N GLU A 162 -3.19 11.84 4.81
CA GLU A 162 -3.88 10.70 4.19
C GLU A 162 -5.29 11.07 3.74
N GLY A 163 -5.86 10.28 2.81
CA GLY A 163 -7.22 10.45 2.33
C GLY A 163 -8.25 10.51 3.46
N ALA A 164 -8.13 9.66 4.48
CA ALA A 164 -9.00 9.67 5.66
C ALA A 164 -8.87 10.97 6.50
N GLU A 165 -7.70 11.61 6.52
CA GLU A 165 -7.53 12.94 7.15
C GLU A 165 -8.20 14.02 6.30
N LEU A 166 -8.10 13.94 4.97
CA LEU A 166 -8.77 14.86 4.04
C LEU A 166 -10.29 14.78 4.15
N GLU A 167 -10.86 13.59 4.32
CA GLU A 167 -12.32 13.40 4.49
C GLU A 167 -12.85 14.12 5.73
N ARG A 168 -12.06 14.22 6.78
CA ARG A 168 -12.43 14.91 8.04
C ARG A 168 -12.29 16.43 7.96
N MET A 169 -11.53 16.94 6.97
CA MET A 169 -11.34 18.38 6.80
C MET A 169 -12.51 18.97 6.03
N THR A 170 -12.98 20.12 6.44
CA THR A 170 -13.85 20.96 5.62
C THR A 170 -13.08 21.59 4.48
N ASP A 171 -13.75 22.09 3.44
CA ASP A 171 -13.09 22.74 2.32
C ASP A 171 -12.36 24.01 2.75
N GLU A 172 -12.91 24.74 3.71
CA GLU A 172 -12.25 25.93 4.30
C GLU A 172 -10.98 25.57 5.10
N GLU A 173 -10.99 24.46 5.80
CA GLU A 173 -9.78 23.97 6.51
C GLU A 173 -8.72 23.50 5.52
N LEU A 174 -9.12 22.82 4.44
CA LEU A 174 -8.19 22.40 3.39
C LEU A 174 -7.57 23.61 2.69
N LYS A 175 -8.34 24.64 2.33
CA LYS A 175 -7.83 25.90 1.75
C LYS A 175 -6.75 26.54 2.62
N LYS A 176 -6.93 26.58 3.94
CA LYS A 176 -5.95 27.14 4.87
C LYS A 176 -4.64 26.35 4.94
N LYS A 177 -4.73 25.02 4.77
CA LYS A 177 -3.60 24.09 4.94
C LYS A 177 -2.92 23.68 3.64
N VAL A 178 -3.59 23.82 2.48
CA VAL A 178 -3.12 23.27 1.20
C VAL A 178 -1.72 23.78 0.83
N ARG A 179 -1.36 25.00 1.22
CA ARG A 179 -0.01 25.56 1.01
C ARG A 179 1.08 24.89 1.87
N GLN A 180 0.71 24.17 2.92
CA GLN A 180 1.64 23.48 3.82
C GLN A 180 1.73 21.99 3.48
N ILE A 181 0.75 21.45 2.74
CA ILE A 181 0.70 20.04 2.42
C ILE A 181 1.46 19.79 1.12
N SER A 182 2.50 18.96 1.19
CA SER A 182 3.30 18.55 0.04
C SER A 182 3.05 17.10 -0.38
N VAL A 183 2.45 16.27 0.49
CA VAL A 183 2.18 14.86 0.21
C VAL A 183 0.74 14.52 0.58
N TYR A 184 0.03 13.93 -0.37
CA TYR A 184 -1.30 13.36 -0.21
C TYR A 184 -1.25 11.87 -0.50
N ALA A 185 -1.37 11.04 0.54
CA ALA A 185 -1.25 9.60 0.50
C ALA A 185 -2.62 8.91 0.61
N ARG A 186 -2.76 7.69 0.08
CA ARG A 186 -4.01 6.91 0.14
C ARG A 186 -5.24 7.69 -0.35
N VAL A 187 -5.08 8.48 -1.40
CA VAL A 187 -6.14 9.34 -1.94
C VAL A 187 -6.85 8.68 -3.13
N SER A 188 -8.17 8.89 -3.18
CA SER A 188 -9.05 8.52 -4.30
C SER A 188 -9.05 9.59 -5.40
N PRO A 189 -9.62 9.31 -6.59
CA PRO A 189 -9.84 10.32 -7.63
C PRO A 189 -10.65 11.54 -7.14
N GLU A 190 -11.62 11.34 -6.26
CA GLU A 190 -12.46 12.40 -5.69
C GLU A 190 -11.63 13.34 -4.81
N HIS A 191 -10.73 12.81 -4.02
CA HIS A 191 -9.78 13.60 -3.25
C HIS A 191 -8.90 14.48 -4.14
N LYS A 192 -8.46 13.99 -5.31
CA LYS A 192 -7.69 14.79 -6.27
C LYS A 192 -8.44 16.03 -6.74
N ILE A 193 -9.73 15.87 -7.08
CA ILE A 193 -10.58 16.99 -7.51
C ILE A 193 -10.67 18.04 -6.40
N ARG A 194 -10.86 17.60 -5.18
CA ARG A 194 -10.97 18.46 -4.00
C ARG A 194 -9.68 19.24 -3.72
N ILE A 195 -8.51 18.58 -3.84
CA ILE A 195 -7.20 19.21 -3.71
C ILE A 195 -6.99 20.28 -4.79
N VAL A 196 -7.29 19.96 -6.05
CA VAL A 196 -7.15 20.89 -7.18
C VAL A 196 -8.04 22.12 -6.97
N ARG A 197 -9.31 21.95 -6.57
CA ARG A 197 -10.22 23.07 -6.26
C ARG A 197 -9.65 23.96 -5.14
N ALA A 198 -9.14 23.38 -4.06
CA ALA A 198 -8.57 24.15 -2.98
C ALA A 198 -7.38 25.02 -3.44
N TRP A 199 -6.55 24.52 -4.37
CA TRP A 199 -5.48 25.30 -4.99
C TRP A 199 -6.00 26.40 -5.91
N GLN A 200 -7.01 26.14 -6.75
CA GLN A 200 -7.65 27.11 -7.64
C GLN A 200 -8.27 28.28 -6.86
N ASP A 201 -9.02 27.97 -5.80
CA ASP A 201 -9.67 28.96 -4.95
C ASP A 201 -8.66 29.93 -4.28
N ILE A 202 -7.48 29.44 -3.92
CA ILE A 202 -6.41 30.30 -3.37
C ILE A 202 -5.82 31.20 -4.46
N TRP A 203 -5.66 30.67 -5.67
CA TRP A 203 -5.10 31.42 -6.79
C TRP A 203 -6.01 32.57 -7.19
N GLU A 204 -7.33 32.32 -7.30
CA GLU A 204 -8.34 33.35 -7.61
C GLU A 204 -8.45 34.43 -6.51
N SER A 205 -8.17 34.08 -5.25
CA SER A 205 -8.22 35.04 -4.13
C SER A 205 -7.00 35.97 -4.04
N VAL A 206 -5.97 35.76 -4.84
CA VAL A 206 -4.70 36.54 -4.86
C VAL A 206 -4.58 37.37 -6.15
N SER A 207 -5.46 37.17 -7.12
CA SER A 207 -5.57 37.93 -8.37
C SER A 207 -6.53 39.09 -8.22
#